data_63f656a27f5151c384f9d2cbc5841e70
#
_entry.id   63f656a27f5151c384f9d2cbc5841e70
#
_cell.length_a   1.000
_cell.length_b   1.000
_cell.length_c   1.000
_cell.angle_alpha   90.00
_cell.angle_beta   90.00
_cell.angle_gamma   90.00
#
_symmetry.space_group_name_H-M   'P 1'
#
loop_
_entity.id
_entity.type
_entity.pdbx_description
1 polymer ?
#
loop_
_entity_poly.entity_id
_entity_poly.type
_entity_poly.pdbx_seq_one_letter_code
_entity_poly.pdbx_strand_id
1 'polypeptide(L)'
;MRRVDAVHLLLTCTAAAFAYLVPFELLLLSYVVLGPAHYLTEISWLHDRKFFLPHRGIALVLVAVAVGAAFIENGTVFGVVMWLVFVVCALFAAATTAAEGMILVMAAALLTIALAAGGTNFVILGSLLPTLVHVSLFTLVFMVLGAFRSGNKAQALLVAVYLMAIVVILAVPPSAATVVPKFGKIAHEYFGGVAPALGRALSISDLTLDARITGLLAFVYSYHYLNWFIKADVIRWAEIPRSRLALVVAFSAASTGLYFYNYILGFSVLLALSLLHVILEFPLNSLALRQLGTIVGQRLAGMAQRA
;
A
#
# COMPACT_ATOMS: atom_id res chain seq x y z
N MET A 1 -18.46 3.42 -22.27
CA MET A 1 -17.80 3.48 -20.95
C MET A 1 -18.88 3.34 -19.89
N ARG A 2 -18.75 2.41 -18.94
CA ARG A 2 -19.70 2.29 -17.84
C ARG A 2 -19.55 3.51 -16.92
N ARG A 3 -20.62 3.91 -16.21
CA ARG A 3 -20.57 5.03 -15.27
C ARG A 3 -19.44 4.87 -14.23
N VAL A 4 -19.22 3.66 -13.76
CA VAL A 4 -18.14 3.32 -12.80
C VAL A 4 -16.76 3.57 -13.38
N ASP A 5 -16.52 3.20 -14.65
CA ASP A 5 -15.22 3.43 -15.32
C ASP A 5 -14.92 4.93 -15.46
N ALA A 6 -15.95 5.74 -15.76
CA ALA A 6 -15.82 7.20 -15.85
C ALA A 6 -15.46 7.83 -14.49
N VAL A 7 -16.08 7.36 -13.41
CA VAL A 7 -15.78 7.80 -12.04
C VAL A 7 -14.34 7.45 -11.66
N HIS A 8 -13.87 6.25 -11.95
CA HIS A 8 -12.48 5.86 -11.68
C HIS A 8 -11.48 6.72 -12.47
N LEU A 9 -11.77 6.99 -13.74
CA LEU A 9 -10.89 7.83 -14.57
C LEU A 9 -10.82 9.27 -14.03
N LEU A 10 -11.98 9.85 -13.72
CA LEU A 10 -12.05 11.19 -13.11
C LEU A 10 -11.27 11.23 -11.79
N LEU A 11 -11.44 10.22 -10.95
CA LEU A 11 -10.76 10.12 -9.67
C LEU A 11 -9.24 10.04 -9.84
N THR A 12 -8.76 9.24 -10.81
CA THR A 12 -7.33 9.12 -11.10
C THR A 12 -6.75 10.46 -11.52
N CYS A 13 -7.42 11.15 -12.45
CA CYS A 13 -6.99 12.48 -12.90
C CYS A 13 -7.04 13.52 -11.77
N THR A 14 -8.09 13.50 -10.95
CA THR A 14 -8.23 14.42 -9.81
C THR A 14 -7.15 14.17 -8.75
N ALA A 15 -6.92 12.91 -8.37
CA ALA A 15 -5.86 12.55 -7.43
C ALA A 15 -4.48 12.96 -7.95
N ALA A 16 -4.20 12.75 -9.25
CA ALA A 16 -2.94 13.18 -9.86
C ALA A 16 -2.79 14.71 -9.86
N ALA A 17 -3.85 15.44 -10.20
CA ALA A 17 -3.83 16.90 -10.18
C ALA A 17 -3.57 17.46 -8.76
N PHE A 18 -4.25 16.95 -7.75
CA PHE A 18 -4.02 17.37 -6.36
C PHE A 18 -2.63 16.93 -5.85
N ALA A 19 -2.16 15.74 -6.21
CA ALA A 19 -0.81 15.30 -5.87
C ALA A 19 0.28 16.17 -6.52
N TYR A 20 -0.02 16.79 -7.65
CA TYR A 20 0.88 17.74 -8.32
C TYR A 20 0.80 19.14 -7.71
N LEU A 21 -0.39 19.62 -7.35
CA LEU A 21 -0.62 21.00 -6.89
C LEU A 21 -0.38 21.17 -5.38
N VAL A 22 -0.78 20.20 -4.56
CA VAL A 22 -0.76 20.27 -3.09
C VAL A 22 -0.35 18.91 -2.49
N PRO A 23 0.85 18.40 -2.83
CA PRO A 23 1.27 17.04 -2.48
C PRO A 23 1.29 16.78 -0.98
N PHE A 24 1.76 17.75 -0.17
CA PHE A 24 1.88 17.58 1.28
C PHE A 24 0.52 17.48 1.95
N GLU A 25 -0.41 18.37 1.62
CA GLU A 25 -1.76 18.36 2.18
C GLU A 25 -2.55 17.12 1.75
N LEU A 26 -2.39 16.70 0.48
CA LEU A 26 -3.06 15.50 -0.01
C LEU A 26 -2.52 14.25 0.69
N LEU A 27 -1.20 14.13 0.89
CA LEU A 27 -0.59 13.02 1.58
C LEU A 27 -1.07 12.95 3.03
N LEU A 28 -1.07 14.10 3.73
CA LEU A 28 -1.56 14.20 5.10
C LEU A 28 -3.04 13.80 5.21
N LEU A 29 -3.90 14.35 4.35
CA LEU A 29 -5.32 14.03 4.30
C LEU A 29 -5.55 12.53 4.06
N SER A 30 -4.82 11.98 3.08
CA SER A 30 -4.94 10.58 2.74
C SER A 30 -4.52 9.69 3.91
N TYR A 31 -3.35 9.93 4.50
CA TYR A 31 -2.83 9.08 5.57
C TYR A 31 -3.65 9.19 6.86
N VAL A 32 -4.05 10.40 7.26
CA VAL A 32 -4.68 10.65 8.57
C VAL A 32 -6.19 10.45 8.56
N VAL A 33 -6.86 10.76 7.45
CA VAL A 33 -8.33 10.71 7.37
C VAL A 33 -8.81 9.50 6.59
N LEU A 34 -8.31 9.32 5.35
CA LEU A 34 -8.74 8.20 4.51
C LEU A 34 -8.14 6.87 4.97
N GLY A 35 -6.89 6.90 5.48
CA GLY A 35 -6.17 5.72 5.92
C GLY A 35 -6.93 4.89 6.97
N PRO A 36 -7.27 5.42 8.15
CA PRO A 36 -7.98 4.67 9.18
C PRO A 36 -9.29 4.06 8.70
N ALA A 37 -10.06 4.81 7.91
CA ALA A 37 -11.30 4.32 7.33
C ALA A 37 -11.04 3.16 6.35
N HIS A 38 -10.02 3.29 5.50
CA HIS A 38 -9.61 2.24 4.58
C HIS A 38 -9.11 1.00 5.34
N TYR A 39 -8.17 1.14 6.26
CA TYR A 39 -7.59 0.01 7.01
C TYR A 39 -8.65 -0.81 7.73
N LEU A 40 -9.53 -0.15 8.48
CA LEU A 40 -10.54 -0.82 9.28
C LEU A 40 -11.64 -1.46 8.42
N THR A 41 -12.02 -0.82 7.32
CA THR A 41 -13.00 -1.40 6.40
C THR A 41 -12.42 -2.58 5.66
N GLU A 42 -11.16 -2.52 5.27
CA GLU A 42 -10.48 -3.63 4.60
C GLU A 42 -10.24 -4.81 5.54
N ILE A 43 -9.76 -4.58 6.76
CA ILE A 43 -9.64 -5.63 7.79
C ILE A 43 -10.98 -6.31 8.04
N SER A 44 -12.08 -5.53 8.12
CA SER A 44 -13.44 -6.07 8.25
C SER A 44 -13.82 -6.97 7.06
N TRP A 45 -13.52 -6.54 5.86
CA TRP A 45 -13.78 -7.27 4.62
C TRP A 45 -12.95 -8.54 4.50
N LEU A 46 -11.66 -8.48 4.85
CA LEU A 46 -10.75 -9.63 4.90
C LEU A 46 -11.18 -10.65 5.95
N HIS A 47 -11.66 -10.19 7.12
CA HIS A 47 -12.17 -11.06 8.17
C HIS A 47 -13.32 -11.94 7.68
N ASP A 48 -14.26 -11.38 6.91
CA ASP A 48 -15.39 -12.14 6.35
C ASP A 48 -14.93 -13.21 5.34
N ARG A 49 -13.73 -13.05 4.77
CA ARG A 49 -13.07 -13.98 3.83
C ARG A 49 -11.98 -14.83 4.48
N LYS A 50 -11.97 -14.91 5.82
CA LYS A 50 -10.96 -15.64 6.60
C LYS A 50 -9.51 -15.23 6.25
N PHE A 51 -9.32 -13.98 5.83
CA PHE A 51 -8.04 -13.41 5.42
C PHE A 51 -7.34 -14.18 4.27
N PHE A 52 -8.09 -14.95 3.49
CA PHE A 52 -7.57 -15.88 2.48
C PHE A 52 -6.50 -16.85 3.03
N LEU A 53 -6.56 -17.13 4.34
CA LEU A 53 -5.67 -18.04 5.05
C LEU A 53 -6.36 -19.39 5.32
N PRO A 54 -5.60 -20.51 5.34
CA PRO A 54 -6.14 -21.82 5.64
C PRO A 54 -6.67 -21.93 7.09
N HIS A 55 -6.03 -21.22 8.03
CA HIS A 55 -6.38 -21.22 9.45
C HIS A 55 -6.41 -19.81 10.04
N ARG A 56 -7.49 -19.47 10.77
CA ARG A 56 -7.63 -18.16 11.45
C ARG A 56 -6.55 -17.89 12.50
N GLY A 57 -5.98 -18.94 13.10
CA GLY A 57 -4.87 -18.80 14.05
C GLY A 57 -3.66 -18.08 13.49
N ILE A 58 -3.39 -18.22 12.18
CA ILE A 58 -2.31 -17.49 11.50
C ILE A 58 -2.58 -15.98 11.53
N ALA A 59 -3.83 -15.57 11.33
CA ALA A 59 -4.19 -14.16 11.39
C ALA A 59 -3.91 -13.56 12.78
N LEU A 60 -4.16 -14.32 13.87
CA LEU A 60 -3.84 -13.85 15.23
C LEU A 60 -2.35 -13.64 15.44
N VAL A 61 -1.51 -14.52 14.90
CA VAL A 61 -0.04 -14.35 14.93
C VAL A 61 0.36 -13.10 14.16
N LEU A 62 -0.20 -12.88 12.96
CA LEU A 62 0.09 -11.69 12.16
C LEU A 62 -0.34 -10.41 12.86
N VAL A 63 -1.51 -10.42 13.53
CA VAL A 63 -1.97 -9.29 14.35
C VAL A 63 -0.99 -9.02 15.49
N ALA A 64 -0.57 -10.05 16.24
CA ALA A 64 0.36 -9.89 17.33
C ALA A 64 1.71 -9.33 16.88
N VAL A 65 2.21 -9.78 15.72
CA VAL A 65 3.45 -9.28 15.13
C VAL A 65 3.29 -7.82 14.67
N ALA A 66 2.20 -7.46 13.99
CA ALA A 66 1.97 -6.10 13.53
C ALA A 66 1.86 -5.10 14.70
N VAL A 67 1.09 -5.48 15.74
CA VAL A 67 0.95 -4.66 16.94
C VAL A 67 2.29 -4.57 17.69
N GLY A 68 2.99 -5.69 17.88
CA GLY A 68 4.29 -5.71 18.54
C GLY A 68 5.34 -4.88 17.80
N ALA A 69 5.35 -4.94 16.47
CA ALA A 69 6.28 -4.15 15.65
C ALA A 69 6.09 -2.62 15.84
N ALA A 70 4.87 -2.17 16.05
CA ALA A 70 4.57 -0.74 16.25
C ALA A 70 5.19 -0.16 17.54
N PHE A 71 5.61 -1.00 18.48
CA PHE A 71 6.30 -0.60 19.72
C PHE A 71 7.83 -0.76 19.67
N ILE A 72 8.39 -1.13 18.52
CA ILE A 72 9.85 -1.24 18.36
C ILE A 72 10.42 0.17 18.14
N GLU A 73 11.09 0.71 19.13
CA GLU A 73 11.69 2.06 19.06
C GLU A 73 12.95 2.09 18.18
N ASN A 74 13.71 0.99 18.14
CA ASN A 74 14.91 0.91 17.30
C ASN A 74 14.51 0.71 15.83
N GLY A 75 14.69 1.76 15.02
CA GLY A 75 14.28 1.76 13.61
C GLY A 75 14.91 0.62 12.77
N THR A 76 16.17 0.25 13.05
CA THR A 76 16.82 -0.86 12.32
C THR A 76 16.18 -2.19 12.68
N VAL A 77 15.94 -2.44 13.98
CA VAL A 77 15.26 -3.68 14.44
C VAL A 77 13.85 -3.72 13.88
N PHE A 78 13.10 -2.61 13.93
CA PHE A 78 11.79 -2.50 13.30
C PHE A 78 11.84 -2.87 11.81
N GLY A 79 12.79 -2.27 11.07
CA GLY A 79 12.94 -2.54 9.65
C GLY A 79 13.27 -4.00 9.33
N VAL A 80 14.14 -4.64 10.09
CA VAL A 80 14.47 -6.07 9.93
C VAL A 80 13.24 -6.95 10.21
N VAL A 81 12.52 -6.69 11.31
CA VAL A 81 11.32 -7.45 11.67
C VAL A 81 10.27 -7.32 10.56
N MET A 82 9.99 -6.11 10.09
CA MET A 82 9.02 -5.88 9.03
C MET A 82 9.43 -6.53 7.71
N TRP A 83 10.69 -6.41 7.32
CA TRP A 83 11.23 -7.09 6.15
C TRP A 83 11.00 -8.61 6.23
N LEU A 84 11.36 -9.23 7.36
CA LEU A 84 11.16 -10.67 7.56
C LEU A 84 9.68 -11.07 7.49
N VAL A 85 8.80 -10.29 8.09
CA VAL A 85 7.35 -10.54 8.04
C VAL A 85 6.86 -10.54 6.60
N PHE A 86 7.20 -9.53 5.80
CA PHE A 86 6.77 -9.43 4.41
C PHE A 86 7.36 -10.55 3.55
N VAL A 87 8.64 -10.85 3.72
CA VAL A 87 9.29 -11.94 2.99
C VAL A 87 8.67 -13.29 3.36
N VAL A 88 8.48 -13.57 4.65
CA VAL A 88 7.84 -14.81 5.09
C VAL A 88 6.42 -14.94 4.57
N CYS A 89 5.61 -13.88 4.64
CA CYS A 89 4.26 -13.89 4.09
C CYS A 89 4.26 -14.14 2.56
N ALA A 90 5.17 -13.50 1.83
CA ALA A 90 5.30 -13.70 0.38
C ALA A 90 5.68 -15.15 0.05
N LEU A 91 6.60 -15.72 0.82
CA LEU A 91 7.08 -17.08 0.62
C LEU A 91 6.04 -18.14 0.96
N PHE A 92 5.30 -17.97 2.05
CA PHE A 92 4.17 -18.86 2.38
C PHE A 92 3.09 -18.83 1.31
N ALA A 93 2.84 -17.67 0.73
CA ALA A 93 1.91 -17.57 -0.38
C ALA A 93 2.46 -18.16 -1.70
N ALA A 94 3.79 -18.24 -1.86
CA ALA A 94 4.45 -18.82 -3.02
C ALA A 94 4.67 -20.34 -2.89
N ALA A 95 4.88 -20.86 -1.68
CA ALA A 95 5.14 -22.27 -1.45
C ALA A 95 3.92 -23.15 -1.74
N THR A 96 4.14 -24.27 -2.43
CA THR A 96 3.12 -25.28 -2.70
C THR A 96 3.20 -26.45 -1.73
N THR A 97 4.38 -26.66 -1.12
CA THR A 97 4.66 -27.71 -0.13
C THR A 97 5.37 -27.12 1.10
N ALA A 98 5.27 -27.83 2.23
CA ALA A 98 5.98 -27.42 3.44
C ALA A 98 7.52 -27.42 3.26
N ALA A 99 8.05 -28.34 2.45
CA ALA A 99 9.48 -28.42 2.14
C ALA A 99 9.95 -27.18 1.34
N GLU A 100 9.20 -26.80 0.31
CA GLU A 100 9.45 -25.54 -0.43
C GLU A 100 9.39 -24.33 0.49
N GLY A 101 8.38 -24.25 1.36
CA GLY A 101 8.26 -23.16 2.32
C GLY A 101 9.49 -23.06 3.22
N MET A 102 10.01 -24.19 3.69
CA MET A 102 11.21 -24.22 4.53
C MET A 102 12.46 -23.77 3.78
N ILE A 103 12.67 -24.25 2.53
CA ILE A 103 13.79 -23.83 1.67
C ILE A 103 13.73 -22.32 1.42
N LEU A 104 12.55 -21.79 1.10
CA LEU A 104 12.37 -20.38 0.83
C LEU A 104 12.62 -19.51 2.08
N VAL A 105 12.17 -19.94 3.26
CA VAL A 105 12.45 -19.23 4.53
C VAL A 105 13.95 -19.24 4.83
N MET A 106 14.65 -20.33 4.60
CA MET A 106 16.11 -20.40 4.77
C MET A 106 16.82 -19.45 3.78
N ALA A 107 16.40 -19.45 2.50
CA ALA A 107 16.95 -18.54 1.51
C ALA A 107 16.70 -17.06 1.88
N ALA A 108 15.52 -16.74 2.41
CA ALA A 108 15.19 -15.39 2.90
C ALA A 108 16.05 -14.99 4.10
N ALA A 109 16.30 -15.90 5.03
CA ALA A 109 17.18 -15.64 6.17
C ALA A 109 18.62 -15.37 5.70
N LEU A 110 19.15 -16.17 4.78
CA LEU A 110 20.48 -15.97 4.20
C LEU A 110 20.57 -14.63 3.44
N LEU A 111 19.56 -14.32 2.65
CA LEU A 111 19.47 -13.02 1.96
C LEU A 111 19.46 -11.86 2.97
N THR A 112 18.69 -11.98 4.05
CA THR A 112 18.64 -10.95 5.11
C THR A 112 19.99 -10.72 5.76
N ILE A 113 20.71 -11.81 6.06
CA ILE A 113 22.07 -11.76 6.61
C ILE A 113 23.03 -11.07 5.61
N ALA A 114 22.97 -11.45 4.33
CA ALA A 114 23.82 -10.87 3.30
C ALA A 114 23.54 -9.35 3.11
N LEU A 115 22.27 -8.96 3.11
CA LEU A 115 21.86 -7.56 3.05
C LEU A 115 22.34 -6.78 4.28
N ALA A 116 22.23 -7.36 5.48
CA ALA A 116 22.72 -6.75 6.72
C ALA A 116 24.23 -6.55 6.69
N ALA A 117 24.98 -7.56 6.24
CA ALA A 117 26.43 -7.47 6.06
C ALA A 117 26.85 -6.40 5.03
N GLY A 118 26.03 -6.18 4.01
CA GLY A 118 26.21 -5.13 3.01
C GLY A 118 25.81 -3.72 3.47
N GLY A 119 25.41 -3.52 4.73
CA GLY A 119 25.02 -2.21 5.28
C GLY A 119 23.66 -1.70 4.78
N THR A 120 22.78 -2.60 4.34
CA THR A 120 21.46 -2.22 3.83
C THR A 120 20.63 -1.49 4.88
N ASN A 121 19.97 -0.41 4.47
CA ASN A 121 19.06 0.32 5.34
C ASN A 121 17.71 -0.41 5.47
N PHE A 122 17.57 -1.23 6.50
CA PHE A 122 16.35 -2.01 6.73
C PHE A 122 15.14 -1.15 7.10
N VAL A 123 15.30 0.08 7.58
CA VAL A 123 14.16 0.99 7.80
C VAL A 123 13.45 1.25 6.47
N ILE A 124 14.21 1.48 5.41
CA ILE A 124 13.63 1.70 4.08
C ILE A 124 13.10 0.39 3.51
N LEU A 125 13.88 -0.68 3.57
CA LEU A 125 13.54 -1.97 3.00
C LEU A 125 12.33 -2.63 3.70
N GLY A 126 12.21 -2.50 5.01
CA GLY A 126 11.17 -3.15 5.81
C GLY A 126 9.91 -2.31 6.00
N SER A 127 9.96 -0.98 5.92
CA SER A 127 8.78 -0.13 6.13
C SER A 127 8.33 0.58 4.87
N LEU A 128 9.19 1.37 4.25
CA LEU A 128 8.81 2.20 3.11
C LEU A 128 8.55 1.36 1.85
N LEU A 129 9.47 0.46 1.51
CA LEU A 129 9.36 -0.34 0.29
C LEU A 129 8.12 -1.25 0.28
N PRO A 130 7.82 -2.05 1.33
CA PRO A 130 6.61 -2.87 1.34
C PRO A 130 5.34 -2.04 1.25
N THR A 131 5.29 -0.90 1.94
CA THR A 131 4.13 -0.01 1.90
C THR A 131 3.95 0.60 0.50
N LEU A 132 5.04 1.06 -0.12
CA LEU A 132 4.98 1.60 -1.48
C LEU A 132 4.58 0.53 -2.50
N VAL A 133 5.12 -0.68 -2.39
CA VAL A 133 4.74 -1.84 -3.21
C VAL A 133 3.25 -2.15 -3.02
N HIS A 134 2.77 -2.14 -1.78
CA HIS A 134 1.37 -2.37 -1.48
C HIS A 134 0.46 -1.34 -2.16
N VAL A 135 0.65 -0.06 -1.91
CA VAL A 135 -0.27 0.99 -2.41
C VAL A 135 -0.15 1.24 -3.91
N SER A 136 0.99 0.95 -4.54
CA SER A 136 1.20 1.19 -5.98
C SER A 136 1.11 -0.07 -6.82
N LEU A 137 1.97 -1.06 -6.57
CA LEU A 137 2.08 -2.26 -7.39
C LEU A 137 0.84 -3.14 -7.27
N PHE A 138 0.35 -3.42 -6.06
CA PHE A 138 -0.84 -4.27 -5.92
C PHE A 138 -2.09 -3.57 -6.42
N THR A 139 -2.24 -2.25 -6.22
CA THR A 139 -3.31 -1.49 -6.88
C THR A 139 -3.26 -1.67 -8.39
N LEU A 140 -2.07 -1.54 -9.00
CA LEU A 140 -1.88 -1.77 -10.44
C LEU A 140 -2.21 -3.21 -10.84
N VAL A 141 -1.76 -4.21 -10.08
CA VAL A 141 -2.06 -5.64 -10.34
C VAL A 141 -3.57 -5.87 -10.36
N PHE A 142 -4.32 -5.34 -9.39
CA PHE A 142 -5.77 -5.47 -9.38
C PHE A 142 -6.45 -4.74 -10.55
N MET A 143 -5.94 -3.57 -10.96
CA MET A 143 -6.45 -2.84 -12.12
C MET A 143 -6.21 -3.64 -13.41
N VAL A 144 -5.01 -4.18 -13.60
CA VAL A 144 -4.63 -5.00 -14.76
C VAL A 144 -5.45 -6.29 -14.81
N LEU A 145 -5.61 -7.00 -13.68
CA LEU A 145 -6.47 -8.18 -13.59
C LEU A 145 -7.93 -7.85 -13.96
N GLY A 146 -8.44 -6.72 -13.47
CA GLY A 146 -9.77 -6.23 -13.83
C GLY A 146 -9.91 -5.98 -15.32
N ALA A 147 -8.92 -5.34 -15.94
CA ALA A 147 -8.90 -5.08 -17.38
C ALA A 147 -8.84 -6.38 -18.20
N PHE A 148 -8.02 -7.36 -17.79
CA PHE A 148 -7.93 -8.66 -18.46
C PHE A 148 -9.21 -9.47 -18.35
N ARG A 149 -9.86 -9.48 -17.17
CA ARG A 149 -11.09 -10.26 -16.94
C ARG A 149 -12.30 -9.66 -17.64
N SER A 150 -12.40 -8.33 -17.66
CA SER A 150 -13.55 -7.65 -18.26
C SER A 150 -13.42 -7.50 -19.79
N GLY A 151 -12.20 -7.54 -20.34
CA GLY A 151 -11.93 -7.18 -21.73
C GLY A 151 -12.31 -5.73 -22.09
N ASN A 152 -12.56 -4.88 -21.07
CA ASN A 152 -13.07 -3.53 -21.25
C ASN A 152 -11.93 -2.55 -21.56
N LYS A 153 -12.01 -1.90 -22.73
CA LYS A 153 -11.01 -0.88 -23.15
C LYS A 153 -10.91 0.30 -22.16
N ALA A 154 -12.02 0.66 -21.48
CA ALA A 154 -11.99 1.73 -20.49
C ALA A 154 -11.13 1.38 -19.26
N GLN A 155 -11.10 0.11 -18.84
CA GLN A 155 -10.21 -0.32 -17.76
C GLN A 155 -8.73 -0.39 -18.20
N ALA A 156 -8.46 -0.75 -19.46
CA ALA A 156 -7.12 -0.65 -20.02
C ALA A 156 -6.64 0.82 -20.09
N LEU A 157 -7.55 1.74 -20.50
CA LEU A 157 -7.27 3.18 -20.48
C LEU A 157 -6.97 3.67 -19.05
N LEU A 158 -7.74 3.20 -18.06
CA LEU A 158 -7.51 3.56 -16.66
C LEU A 158 -6.11 3.15 -16.17
N VAL A 159 -5.66 1.94 -16.53
CA VAL A 159 -4.27 1.48 -16.25
C VAL A 159 -3.25 2.42 -16.91
N ALA A 160 -3.46 2.77 -18.17
CA ALA A 160 -2.56 3.67 -18.91
C ALA A 160 -2.49 5.06 -18.26
N VAL A 161 -3.64 5.62 -17.87
CA VAL A 161 -3.71 6.94 -17.20
C VAL A 161 -3.05 6.90 -15.82
N TYR A 162 -3.24 5.81 -15.05
CA TYR A 162 -2.57 5.63 -13.77
C TYR A 162 -1.03 5.60 -13.91
N LEU A 163 -0.51 4.84 -14.86
CA LEU A 163 0.92 4.79 -15.16
C LEU A 163 1.45 6.13 -15.68
N MET A 164 0.69 6.81 -16.55
CA MET A 164 1.05 8.13 -17.06
C MET A 164 1.13 9.16 -15.93
N ALA A 165 0.20 9.14 -14.97
CA ALA A 165 0.24 10.03 -13.81
C ALA A 165 1.55 9.83 -13.00
N ILE A 166 1.95 8.59 -12.75
CA ILE A 166 3.22 8.27 -12.08
C ILE A 166 4.40 8.85 -12.87
N VAL A 167 4.44 8.61 -14.19
CA VAL A 167 5.51 9.10 -15.05
C VAL A 167 5.58 10.64 -15.03
N VAL A 168 4.44 11.32 -15.14
CA VAL A 168 4.38 12.79 -15.11
C VAL A 168 4.88 13.34 -13.77
N ILE A 169 4.42 12.80 -12.64
CA ILE A 169 4.84 13.23 -11.31
C ILE A 169 6.36 13.04 -11.11
N LEU A 170 6.91 11.95 -11.63
CA LEU A 170 8.35 11.68 -11.52
C LEU A 170 9.19 12.51 -12.51
N ALA A 171 8.66 12.81 -13.70
CA ALA A 171 9.36 13.57 -14.72
C ALA A 171 9.34 15.09 -14.44
N VAL A 172 8.20 15.61 -14.01
CA VAL A 172 7.98 17.03 -13.74
C VAL A 172 7.75 17.24 -12.25
N PRO A 173 8.64 17.96 -11.52
CA PRO A 173 8.51 18.13 -10.08
C PRO A 173 7.15 18.76 -9.72
N PRO A 174 6.39 18.17 -8.77
CA PRO A 174 5.19 18.80 -8.21
C PRO A 174 5.51 20.11 -7.51
N SER A 175 4.46 20.90 -7.24
CA SER A 175 4.58 22.13 -6.46
C SER A 175 5.12 21.80 -5.05
N ALA A 176 6.09 22.57 -4.60
CA ALA A 176 6.55 22.57 -3.21
C ALA A 176 5.73 23.53 -2.33
N ALA A 177 4.80 24.30 -2.93
CA ALA A 177 3.95 25.24 -2.21
C ALA A 177 2.91 24.51 -1.37
N THR A 178 2.66 25.02 -0.18
CA THR A 178 1.58 24.58 0.71
C THR A 178 0.45 25.62 0.69
N VAL A 179 -0.76 25.16 0.52
CA VAL A 179 -1.96 26.04 0.52
C VAL A 179 -2.37 26.39 1.95
N VAL A 180 -2.21 25.44 2.87
CA VAL A 180 -2.48 25.61 4.29
C VAL A 180 -1.15 25.52 5.06
N PRO A 181 -0.51 26.64 5.40
CA PRO A 181 0.83 26.64 5.99
C PRO A 181 0.98 25.77 7.24
N LYS A 182 -0.08 25.70 8.07
CA LYS A 182 -0.10 24.87 9.27
C LYS A 182 -0.05 23.36 8.92
N PHE A 183 -0.82 22.91 7.94
CA PHE A 183 -0.82 21.53 7.49
C PHE A 183 0.44 21.18 6.71
N GLY A 184 0.94 22.10 5.90
CA GLY A 184 2.21 21.94 5.21
C GLY A 184 3.38 21.77 6.17
N LYS A 185 3.42 22.57 7.24
CA LYS A 185 4.44 22.43 8.29
C LYS A 185 4.37 21.06 8.96
N ILE A 186 3.18 20.62 9.36
CA ILE A 186 2.95 19.29 9.95
C ILE A 186 3.38 18.19 8.97
N ALA A 187 2.91 18.23 7.72
CA ALA A 187 3.26 17.23 6.73
C ALA A 187 4.77 17.18 6.47
N HIS A 188 5.43 18.32 6.41
CA HIS A 188 6.88 18.41 6.23
C HIS A 188 7.65 17.84 7.44
N GLU A 189 7.18 18.12 8.65
CA GLU A 189 7.76 17.57 9.88
C GLU A 189 7.70 16.03 9.91
N TYR A 190 6.62 15.43 9.40
CA TYR A 190 6.36 13.99 9.49
C TYR A 190 6.80 13.20 8.27
N PHE A 191 6.65 13.76 7.09
CA PHE A 191 6.99 13.10 5.83
C PHE A 191 8.27 13.66 5.20
N GLY A 192 8.75 14.83 5.64
CA GLY A 192 9.94 15.46 5.10
C GLY A 192 11.24 14.67 5.30
N GLY A 193 11.25 13.70 6.22
CA GLY A 193 12.36 12.77 6.41
C GLY A 193 12.36 11.57 5.43
N VAL A 194 11.23 11.27 4.79
CA VAL A 194 11.07 10.09 3.92
C VAL A 194 11.88 10.22 2.64
N ALA A 195 11.75 11.33 1.93
CA ALA A 195 12.45 11.54 0.67
C ALA A 195 13.96 11.69 0.83
N PRO A 196 14.49 12.45 1.81
CA PRO A 196 15.93 12.43 2.11
C PRO A 196 16.47 11.06 2.51
N ALA A 197 15.67 10.26 3.25
CA ALA A 197 16.06 8.90 3.60
C ALA A 197 16.17 8.00 2.37
N LEU A 198 15.20 8.09 1.46
CA LEU A 198 15.20 7.35 0.20
C LEU A 198 16.33 7.84 -0.72
N GLY A 199 16.55 9.16 -0.82
CA GLY A 199 17.65 9.75 -1.58
C GLY A 199 19.02 9.22 -1.11
N ARG A 200 19.26 9.19 0.21
CA ARG A 200 20.48 8.60 0.78
C ARG A 200 20.63 7.11 0.43
N ALA A 201 19.55 6.34 0.53
CA ALA A 201 19.59 4.90 0.23
C ALA A 201 19.85 4.60 -1.24
N LEU A 202 19.39 5.46 -2.13
CA LEU A 202 19.58 5.34 -3.58
C LEU A 202 20.81 6.09 -4.09
N SER A 203 21.58 6.74 -3.20
CA SER A 203 22.74 7.60 -3.53
C SER A 203 22.37 8.76 -4.48
N ILE A 204 21.16 9.31 -4.34
CA ILE A 204 20.66 10.44 -5.11
C ILE A 204 20.61 11.67 -4.21
N SER A 205 21.29 12.75 -4.60
CA SER A 205 21.42 13.98 -3.83
C SER A 205 20.59 15.17 -4.35
N ASP A 206 19.58 14.91 -5.19
CA ASP A 206 18.78 15.96 -5.81
C ASP A 206 17.61 16.41 -4.91
N LEU A 207 17.55 17.70 -4.58
CA LEU A 207 16.49 18.32 -3.79
C LEU A 207 15.11 18.25 -4.47
N THR A 208 15.07 18.16 -5.80
CA THR A 208 13.81 18.00 -6.54
C THR A 208 13.18 16.62 -6.32
N LEU A 209 13.97 15.65 -5.85
CA LEU A 209 13.51 14.32 -5.51
C LEU A 209 12.47 14.34 -4.39
N ASP A 210 12.59 15.27 -3.42
CA ASP A 210 11.68 15.39 -2.28
C ASP A 210 10.24 15.68 -2.74
N ALA A 211 10.06 16.66 -3.59
CA ALA A 211 8.73 16.99 -4.14
C ALA A 211 8.15 15.86 -5.00
N ARG A 212 9.00 15.19 -5.81
CA ARG A 212 8.58 14.07 -6.67
C ARG A 212 8.12 12.87 -5.84
N ILE A 213 8.88 12.51 -4.80
CA ILE A 213 8.53 11.39 -3.91
C ILE A 213 7.28 11.72 -3.12
N THR A 214 7.16 12.93 -2.57
CA THR A 214 5.98 13.36 -1.85
C THR A 214 4.74 13.37 -2.76
N GLY A 215 4.86 13.89 -3.98
CA GLY A 215 3.78 13.85 -4.97
C GLY A 215 3.41 12.43 -5.38
N LEU A 216 4.39 11.55 -5.59
CA LEU A 216 4.14 10.14 -5.88
C LEU A 216 3.39 9.46 -4.72
N LEU A 217 3.86 9.62 -3.49
CA LEU A 217 3.21 9.07 -2.31
C LEU A 217 1.79 9.63 -2.17
N ALA A 218 1.61 10.95 -2.30
CA ALA A 218 0.30 11.59 -2.26
C ALA A 218 -0.66 11.00 -3.30
N PHE A 219 -0.21 10.79 -4.53
CA PHE A 219 -1.01 10.20 -5.59
C PHE A 219 -1.38 8.75 -5.30
N VAL A 220 -0.38 7.89 -5.03
CA VAL A 220 -0.63 6.44 -4.91
C VAL A 220 -1.44 6.12 -3.66
N TYR A 221 -1.23 6.81 -2.54
CA TYR A 221 -2.02 6.62 -1.32
C TYR A 221 -3.46 7.10 -1.49
N SER A 222 -3.66 8.33 -1.99
CA SER A 222 -5.00 8.87 -2.18
C SER A 222 -5.80 8.05 -3.18
N TYR A 223 -5.20 7.68 -4.32
CA TYR A 223 -5.86 6.86 -5.32
C TYR A 223 -6.18 5.46 -4.78
N HIS A 224 -5.24 4.81 -4.08
CA HIS A 224 -5.42 3.49 -3.48
C HIS A 224 -6.64 3.47 -2.53
N TYR A 225 -6.71 4.41 -1.60
CA TYR A 225 -7.82 4.50 -0.64
C TYR A 225 -9.15 4.84 -1.32
N LEU A 226 -9.17 5.80 -2.22
CA LEU A 226 -10.38 6.19 -2.93
C LEU A 226 -10.88 5.10 -3.87
N ASN A 227 -9.96 4.39 -4.55
CA ASN A 227 -10.28 3.24 -5.38
C ASN A 227 -10.95 2.11 -4.58
N TRP A 228 -10.54 1.89 -3.32
CA TRP A 228 -11.19 0.97 -2.40
C TRP A 228 -12.65 1.35 -2.15
N PHE A 229 -12.92 2.61 -1.79
CA PHE A 229 -14.28 3.07 -1.47
C PHE A 229 -15.23 3.06 -2.66
N ILE A 230 -14.74 3.24 -3.88
CA ILE A 230 -15.58 3.21 -5.09
C ILE A 230 -15.95 1.78 -5.51
N LYS A 231 -15.15 0.79 -5.14
CA LYS A 231 -15.47 -0.63 -5.41
C LYS A 231 -16.57 -1.19 -4.50
N ALA A 232 -17.60 -0.39 -4.24
CA ALA A 232 -18.73 -0.75 -3.37
C ALA A 232 -19.40 -2.07 -3.76
N ASP A 233 -19.48 -2.38 -5.07
CA ASP A 233 -20.06 -3.63 -5.59
C ASP A 233 -19.23 -4.88 -5.19
N VAL A 234 -17.92 -4.73 -5.01
CA VAL A 234 -17.02 -5.81 -4.58
C VAL A 234 -17.01 -5.95 -3.07
N ILE A 235 -17.03 -4.83 -2.37
CA ILE A 235 -16.90 -4.75 -0.90
C ILE A 235 -18.23 -5.00 -0.20
N ARG A 236 -19.35 -4.72 -0.89
CA ARG A 236 -20.73 -4.95 -0.41
C ARG A 236 -20.99 -4.28 0.95
N TRP A 237 -20.75 -2.96 1.03
CA TRP A 237 -20.95 -2.17 2.23
C TRP A 237 -22.34 -2.33 2.86
N ALA A 238 -23.38 -2.54 2.04
CA ALA A 238 -24.75 -2.74 2.51
C ALA A 238 -24.94 -4.04 3.31
N GLU A 239 -24.03 -5.01 3.15
CA GLU A 239 -24.10 -6.32 3.82
C GLU A 239 -23.34 -6.35 5.16
N ILE A 240 -22.58 -5.29 5.48
CA ILE A 240 -21.83 -5.19 6.73
C ILE A 240 -22.82 -4.92 7.87
N PRO A 241 -22.78 -5.69 8.99
CA PRO A 241 -23.62 -5.43 10.15
C PRO A 241 -23.46 -3.99 10.66
N ARG A 242 -24.58 -3.31 10.94
CA ARG A 242 -24.58 -1.90 11.38
C ARG A 242 -23.69 -1.64 12.58
N SER A 243 -23.64 -2.57 13.54
CA SER A 243 -22.76 -2.48 14.72
C SER A 243 -21.28 -2.48 14.33
N ARG A 244 -20.87 -3.32 13.39
CA ARG A 244 -19.49 -3.35 12.88
C ARG A 244 -19.15 -2.08 12.11
N LEU A 245 -20.06 -1.59 11.29
CA LEU A 245 -19.87 -0.31 10.58
C LEU A 245 -19.74 0.85 11.57
N ALA A 246 -20.57 0.91 12.61
CA ALA A 246 -20.47 1.92 13.66
C ALA A 246 -19.11 1.87 14.38
N LEU A 247 -18.59 0.68 14.68
CA LEU A 247 -17.25 0.51 15.27
C LEU A 247 -16.15 1.01 14.31
N VAL A 248 -16.22 0.65 13.03
CA VAL A 248 -15.26 1.13 12.02
C VAL A 248 -15.25 2.65 11.97
N VAL A 249 -16.42 3.29 11.90
CA VAL A 249 -16.54 4.76 11.88
C VAL A 249 -16.01 5.37 13.18
N ALA A 250 -16.37 4.82 14.33
CA ALA A 250 -15.92 5.32 15.63
C ALA A 250 -14.40 5.23 15.79
N PHE A 251 -13.80 4.07 15.47
CA PHE A 251 -12.36 3.89 15.55
C PHE A 251 -11.60 4.73 14.52
N SER A 252 -12.13 4.90 13.30
CA SER A 252 -11.53 5.80 12.30
C SER A 252 -11.52 7.23 12.80
N ALA A 253 -12.65 7.72 13.30
CA ALA A 253 -12.75 9.08 13.84
C ALA A 253 -11.86 9.27 15.09
N ALA A 254 -11.81 8.29 15.99
CA ALA A 254 -10.96 8.33 17.17
C ALA A 254 -9.47 8.35 16.80
N SER A 255 -9.04 7.53 15.85
CA SER A 255 -7.65 7.50 15.37
C SER A 255 -7.24 8.82 14.72
N THR A 256 -8.10 9.39 13.88
CA THR A 256 -7.91 10.71 13.27
C THR A 256 -7.87 11.81 14.35
N GLY A 257 -8.82 11.80 15.29
CA GLY A 257 -8.86 12.77 16.39
C GLY A 257 -7.62 12.67 17.29
N LEU A 258 -7.18 11.46 17.59
CA LEU A 258 -5.97 11.22 18.40
C LEU A 258 -4.72 11.77 17.72
N TYR A 259 -4.60 11.64 16.40
CA TYR A 259 -3.47 12.19 15.63
C TYR A 259 -3.38 13.71 15.76
N PHE A 260 -4.51 14.42 15.72
CA PHE A 260 -4.52 15.88 15.89
C PHE A 260 -4.39 16.32 17.35
N TYR A 261 -4.77 15.48 18.30
CA TYR A 261 -4.64 15.74 19.75
C TYR A 261 -3.23 15.48 20.27
N ASN A 262 -2.69 14.30 19.98
CA ASN A 262 -1.33 13.87 20.35
C ASN A 262 -0.71 13.15 19.14
N TYR A 263 0.15 13.87 18.45
CA TYR A 263 0.77 13.41 17.21
C TYR A 263 1.51 12.07 17.37
N ILE A 264 2.40 11.96 18.37
CA ILE A 264 3.25 10.76 18.54
C ILE A 264 2.38 9.53 18.75
N LEU A 265 1.40 9.61 19.66
CA LEU A 265 0.49 8.51 19.94
C LEU A 265 -0.43 8.23 18.74
N GLY A 266 -0.98 9.26 18.13
CA GLY A 266 -1.83 9.13 16.94
C GLY A 266 -1.08 8.51 15.76
N PHE A 267 0.15 8.95 15.50
CA PHE A 267 1.00 8.35 14.45
C PHE A 267 1.27 6.86 14.74
N SER A 268 1.60 6.50 15.98
CA SER A 268 1.84 5.09 16.35
C SER A 268 0.61 4.21 16.13
N VAL A 269 -0.59 4.72 16.48
CA VAL A 269 -1.86 4.02 16.23
C VAL A 269 -2.13 3.88 14.73
N LEU A 270 -1.94 4.94 13.95
CA LEU A 270 -2.11 4.90 12.50
C LEU A 270 -1.10 3.96 11.82
N LEU A 271 0.15 3.96 12.29
CA LEU A 271 1.18 3.06 11.80
C LEU A 271 0.81 1.60 12.10
N ALA A 272 0.37 1.30 13.33
CA ALA A 272 -0.06 -0.04 13.71
C ALA A 272 -1.23 -0.53 12.85
N LEU A 273 -2.24 0.31 12.60
CA LEU A 273 -3.36 -0.01 11.73
C LEU A 273 -2.92 -0.21 10.27
N SER A 274 -2.02 0.66 9.79
CA SER A 274 -1.44 0.55 8.44
C SER A 274 -0.66 -0.74 8.26
N LEU A 275 0.21 -1.10 9.20
CA LEU A 275 0.96 -2.36 9.14
C LEU A 275 0.04 -3.57 9.21
N LEU A 276 -0.95 -3.51 10.10
CA LEU A 276 -1.88 -4.61 10.31
C LEU A 276 -2.68 -4.92 9.03
N HIS A 277 -3.24 -3.90 8.35
CA HIS A 277 -4.02 -4.15 7.15
C HIS A 277 -3.14 -4.70 6.01
N VAL A 278 -1.94 -4.15 5.79
CA VAL A 278 -1.01 -4.61 4.75
C VAL A 278 -0.62 -6.07 4.97
N ILE A 279 -0.28 -6.45 6.21
CA ILE A 279 0.10 -7.82 6.55
C ILE A 279 -1.08 -8.78 6.33
N LEU A 280 -2.28 -8.38 6.73
CA LEU A 280 -3.48 -9.22 6.59
C LEU A 280 -3.98 -9.32 5.13
N GLU A 281 -3.69 -8.33 4.28
CA GLU A 281 -4.02 -8.36 2.85
C GLU A 281 -3.00 -9.16 2.03
N PHE A 282 -1.79 -9.38 2.53
CA PHE A 282 -0.70 -9.98 1.77
C PHE A 282 -1.04 -11.34 1.12
N PRO A 283 -1.81 -12.25 1.76
CA PRO A 283 -2.25 -13.49 1.11
C PRO A 283 -3.10 -13.25 -0.14
N LEU A 284 -3.99 -12.25 -0.12
CA LEU A 284 -4.78 -11.85 -1.28
C LEU A 284 -3.89 -11.30 -2.40
N ASN A 285 -2.92 -10.45 -2.05
CA ASN A 285 -1.97 -9.88 -3.00
C ASN A 285 -1.17 -10.96 -3.73
N SER A 286 -0.73 -11.98 -3.00
CA SER A 286 -0.02 -13.12 -3.56
C SER A 286 -0.88 -13.96 -4.51
N LEU A 287 -2.16 -14.17 -4.17
CA LEU A 287 -3.13 -14.82 -5.04
C LEU A 287 -3.35 -14.02 -6.34
N ALA A 288 -3.43 -12.69 -6.24
CA ALA A 288 -3.58 -11.81 -7.39
C ALA A 288 -2.39 -11.89 -8.35
N LEU A 289 -1.16 -11.88 -7.81
CA LEU A 289 0.06 -12.03 -8.61
C LEU A 289 0.12 -13.38 -9.34
N ARG A 290 -0.23 -14.49 -8.66
CA ARG A 290 -0.31 -15.82 -9.29
C ARG A 290 -1.31 -15.85 -10.44
N GLN A 291 -2.49 -15.28 -10.23
CA GLN A 291 -3.52 -15.21 -11.28
C GLN A 291 -3.05 -14.38 -12.48
N LEU A 292 -2.39 -13.26 -12.24
CA LEU A 292 -1.82 -12.44 -13.30
C LEU A 292 -0.76 -13.21 -14.08
N GLY A 293 0.17 -13.88 -13.38
CA GLY A 293 1.19 -14.73 -14.00
C GLY A 293 0.60 -15.83 -14.88
N THR A 294 -0.46 -16.50 -14.41
CA THR A 294 -1.16 -17.54 -15.17
C THR A 294 -1.79 -16.96 -16.46
N ILE A 295 -2.50 -15.83 -16.37
CA ILE A 295 -3.15 -15.19 -17.52
C ILE A 295 -2.10 -14.75 -18.56
N VAL A 296 -1.01 -14.14 -18.12
CA VAL A 296 0.08 -13.70 -19.00
C VAL A 296 0.75 -14.90 -19.66
N GLY A 297 1.07 -15.96 -18.90
CA GLY A 297 1.67 -17.18 -19.42
C GLY A 297 0.81 -17.85 -20.49
N GLN A 298 -0.51 -17.98 -20.25
CA GLN A 298 -1.44 -18.54 -21.22
C GLN A 298 -1.52 -17.69 -22.51
N ARG A 299 -1.51 -16.39 -22.42
CA ARG A 299 -1.51 -15.50 -23.61
C ARG A 299 -0.23 -15.63 -24.42
N LEU A 300 0.93 -15.64 -23.75
CA LEU A 300 2.22 -15.81 -24.43
C LEU A 300 2.31 -17.17 -25.14
N ALA A 301 1.89 -18.26 -24.48
CA ALA A 301 1.84 -19.59 -25.09
C ALA A 301 0.89 -19.63 -26.31
N GLY A 302 -0.27 -19.00 -26.23
CA GLY A 302 -1.20 -18.91 -27.37
C GLY A 302 -0.69 -18.04 -28.52
N MET A 303 0.14 -17.06 -28.27
CA MET A 303 0.82 -16.29 -29.31
C MET A 303 1.93 -17.10 -29.99
N ALA A 304 2.73 -17.84 -29.20
CA ALA A 304 3.79 -18.71 -29.74
C ALA A 304 3.27 -19.86 -30.61
N GLN A 305 2.02 -20.32 -30.39
CA GLN A 305 1.38 -21.34 -31.21
C GLN A 305 0.80 -20.79 -32.53
N ARG A 306 0.66 -19.49 -32.66
CA ARG A 306 0.13 -18.81 -33.86
C ARG A 306 1.20 -18.21 -34.77
N ALA A 307 2.44 -18.11 -34.27
CA ALA A 307 3.61 -17.67 -35.02
C ALA A 307 4.35 -18.87 -35.66
#